data_6b95250789e95dd04c0098746fd849f2
#
_entry.id   6b95250789e95dd04c0098746fd849f2
#
_cell.length_a   1.000
_cell.length_b   1.000
_cell.length_c   1.000
_cell.angle_alpha   90.00
_cell.angle_beta   90.00
_cell.angle_gamma   90.00
#
_symmetry.space_group_name_H-M   'P 1'
#
loop_
_entity.id
_entity.type
_entity.pdbx_description
1 polymer ?
#
loop_
_entity_poly.entity_id
_entity_poly.type
_entity_poly.pdbx_seq_one_letter_code
_entity_poly.pdbx_strand_id
1 'polypeptide(L)'
;LNCISQKAIDPSKPYFKQKQTTEFNIQRLKVLDQGIKGTLLRNNLARAIAFEEILTFENHGQHERFLQYYATINNSPIYLAEILALHNNISSMEPNNPLPKIALQNVSRKTVSSASILNNKTTVLYFWSQTQMNHYKNTLERSKLLQERYPNIRFVGICIQPFNSMVDQVQKMMEIN
;
A
#
# COMPACT_ATOMS: atom_id res chain seq x y z
N LEU A 1 -12.30 -8.99 -14.60
CA LEU A 1 -12.14 -9.67 -13.31
C LEU A 1 -13.44 -10.29 -12.78
N ASN A 2 -14.60 -9.63 -12.90
CA ASN A 2 -15.87 -10.17 -12.37
C ASN A 2 -16.22 -11.57 -12.90
N CYS A 3 -16.10 -11.81 -14.21
CA CYS A 3 -16.37 -13.12 -14.80
C CYS A 3 -15.41 -14.22 -14.27
N ILE A 4 -14.14 -13.88 -14.06
CA ILE A 4 -13.14 -14.78 -13.48
C ILE A 4 -13.52 -15.10 -12.02
N SER A 5 -13.89 -14.08 -11.25
CA SER A 5 -14.31 -14.26 -9.86
C SER A 5 -15.54 -15.15 -9.75
N GLN A 6 -16.55 -14.95 -10.62
CA GLN A 6 -17.74 -15.80 -10.64
C GLN A 6 -17.44 -17.29 -10.91
N LYS A 7 -16.51 -17.56 -11.82
CA LYS A 7 -16.08 -18.96 -12.13
C LYS A 7 -15.20 -19.57 -11.04
N ALA A 8 -14.58 -18.76 -10.20
CA ALA A 8 -13.75 -19.23 -9.09
C ALA A 8 -14.55 -19.54 -7.81
N ILE A 9 -15.84 -19.19 -7.77
CA ILE A 9 -16.71 -19.44 -6.61
C ILE A 9 -16.97 -20.95 -6.45
N ASP A 10 -16.77 -21.43 -5.24
CA ASP A 10 -17.27 -22.73 -4.80
C ASP A 10 -18.73 -22.56 -4.34
N PRO A 11 -19.72 -23.14 -5.04
CA PRO A 11 -21.12 -22.94 -4.72
C PRO A 11 -21.54 -23.55 -3.37
N SER A 12 -20.72 -24.41 -2.78
CA SER A 12 -20.97 -25.01 -1.47
C SER A 12 -20.62 -24.08 -0.30
N LYS A 13 -19.99 -22.93 -0.54
CA LYS A 13 -19.51 -22.00 0.51
C LYS A 13 -20.10 -20.60 0.32
N PRO A 14 -20.36 -19.87 1.42
CA PRO A 14 -20.78 -18.47 1.32
C PRO A 14 -19.76 -17.61 0.60
N TYR A 15 -20.18 -16.89 -0.44
CA TYR A 15 -19.30 -16.09 -1.30
C TYR A 15 -18.42 -15.09 -0.55
N PHE A 16 -18.99 -14.37 0.41
CA PHE A 16 -18.26 -13.36 1.18
C PHE A 16 -17.10 -13.95 2.02
N LYS A 17 -17.24 -15.21 2.49
CA LYS A 17 -16.17 -15.90 3.21
C LYS A 17 -15.06 -16.38 2.28
N GLN A 18 -15.42 -16.82 1.07
CA GLN A 18 -14.43 -17.24 0.08
C GLN A 18 -13.58 -16.06 -0.40
N LYS A 19 -14.24 -14.95 -0.72
CA LYS A 19 -13.64 -13.74 -1.25
C LYS A 19 -12.48 -13.20 -0.38
N GLN A 20 -12.47 -13.54 0.90
CA GLN A 20 -11.45 -13.12 1.87
C GLN A 20 -10.36 -14.18 2.09
N THR A 21 -10.10 -15.05 1.11
CA THR A 21 -9.10 -16.11 1.27
C THR A 21 -8.11 -16.13 0.12
N THR A 22 -6.86 -16.41 0.44
CA THR A 22 -5.77 -16.67 -0.52
C THR A 22 -6.16 -17.78 -1.50
N GLU A 23 -6.84 -18.82 -1.02
CA GLU A 23 -7.30 -19.92 -1.87
C GLU A 23 -8.25 -19.45 -2.98
N PHE A 24 -9.15 -18.53 -2.67
CA PHE A 24 -10.02 -17.94 -3.69
C PHE A 24 -9.23 -17.21 -4.78
N ASN A 25 -8.21 -16.43 -4.41
CA ASN A 25 -7.37 -15.75 -5.38
C ASN A 25 -6.50 -16.72 -6.20
N ILE A 26 -6.04 -17.83 -5.60
CA ILE A 26 -5.41 -18.93 -6.37
C ILE A 26 -6.39 -19.55 -7.36
N GLN A 27 -7.65 -19.78 -6.98
CA GLN A 27 -8.66 -20.28 -7.92
C GLN A 27 -8.95 -19.29 -9.06
N ARG A 28 -8.98 -17.98 -8.77
CA ARG A 28 -9.08 -16.95 -9.82
C ARG A 28 -7.92 -17.03 -10.82
N LEU A 29 -6.70 -17.23 -10.34
CA LEU A 29 -5.52 -17.43 -11.19
C LEU A 29 -5.65 -18.70 -12.06
N LYS A 30 -6.14 -19.81 -11.50
CA LYS A 30 -6.39 -21.05 -12.28
C LYS A 30 -7.43 -20.84 -13.39
N VAL A 31 -8.56 -20.21 -13.08
CA VAL A 31 -9.60 -19.87 -14.06
C VAL A 31 -9.04 -18.96 -15.15
N LEU A 32 -8.19 -18.00 -14.77
CA LEU A 32 -7.53 -17.10 -15.71
C LEU A 32 -6.61 -17.85 -16.67
N ASP A 33 -5.76 -18.72 -16.14
CA ASP A 33 -4.80 -19.49 -16.94
C ASP A 33 -5.48 -20.43 -17.94
N GLN A 34 -6.56 -21.07 -17.53
CA GLN A 34 -7.35 -21.96 -18.39
C GLN A 34 -8.15 -21.21 -19.46
N GLY A 35 -8.68 -20.03 -19.11
CA GLY A 35 -9.65 -19.29 -19.93
C GLY A 35 -9.05 -18.22 -20.86
N ILE A 36 -7.87 -17.70 -20.59
CA ILE A 36 -7.26 -16.59 -21.33
C ILE A 36 -5.99 -17.02 -22.05
N LYS A 37 -6.07 -17.11 -23.39
CA LYS A 37 -4.94 -17.49 -24.24
C LYS A 37 -3.96 -16.35 -24.50
N GLY A 38 -4.42 -15.10 -24.53
CA GLY A 38 -3.57 -13.94 -24.82
C GLY A 38 -2.66 -13.60 -23.65
N THR A 39 -1.35 -13.74 -23.82
CA THR A 39 -0.32 -13.57 -22.78
C THR A 39 -0.39 -12.20 -22.11
N LEU A 40 -0.50 -11.11 -22.89
CA LEU A 40 -0.55 -9.76 -22.34
C LEU A 40 -1.76 -9.56 -21.44
N LEU A 41 -2.95 -9.95 -21.89
CA LEU A 41 -4.18 -9.83 -21.11
C LEU A 41 -4.12 -10.70 -19.85
N ARG A 42 -3.64 -11.94 -19.98
CA ARG A 42 -3.46 -12.86 -18.86
C ARG A 42 -2.53 -12.28 -17.80
N ASN A 43 -1.36 -11.77 -18.19
CA ASN A 43 -0.39 -11.17 -17.29
C ASN A 43 -0.96 -9.94 -16.55
N ASN A 44 -1.69 -9.06 -17.26
CA ASN A 44 -2.33 -7.89 -16.66
C ASN A 44 -3.40 -8.26 -15.64
N LEU A 45 -4.24 -9.24 -15.97
CA LEU A 45 -5.30 -9.70 -15.05
C LEU A 45 -4.72 -10.44 -13.84
N ALA A 46 -3.69 -11.27 -14.04
CA ALA A 46 -2.98 -11.93 -12.95
C ALA A 46 -2.33 -10.90 -12.01
N ARG A 47 -1.69 -9.85 -12.57
CA ARG A 47 -1.14 -8.74 -11.81
C ARG A 47 -2.20 -8.04 -10.95
N ALA A 48 -3.38 -7.77 -11.51
CA ALA A 48 -4.47 -7.14 -10.76
C ALA A 48 -4.97 -8.03 -9.60
N ILE A 49 -5.05 -9.35 -9.80
CA ILE A 49 -5.39 -10.31 -8.72
C ILE A 49 -4.29 -10.31 -7.64
N ALA A 50 -3.02 -10.21 -8.04
CA ALA A 50 -1.89 -10.18 -7.10
C ALA A 50 -1.87 -8.91 -6.26
N PHE A 51 -2.17 -7.74 -6.83
CA PHE A 51 -2.36 -6.51 -6.06
C PHE A 51 -3.48 -6.64 -5.04
N GLU A 52 -4.61 -7.20 -5.44
CA GLU A 52 -5.76 -7.42 -4.55
C GLU A 52 -5.39 -8.34 -3.39
N GLU A 53 -4.70 -9.47 -3.66
CA GLU A 53 -4.22 -10.39 -2.63
C GLU A 53 -3.32 -9.70 -1.63
N ILE A 54 -2.28 -9.03 -2.07
CA ILE A 54 -1.23 -8.47 -1.21
C ILE A 54 -1.73 -7.27 -0.40
N LEU A 55 -2.61 -6.43 -0.98
CA LEU A 55 -3.11 -5.22 -0.33
C LEU A 55 -4.31 -5.46 0.59
N THR A 56 -5.03 -6.57 0.43
CA THR A 56 -6.32 -6.78 1.12
C THR A 56 -6.22 -7.75 2.27
N PHE A 57 -5.26 -8.69 2.24
CA PHE A 57 -5.18 -9.76 3.23
C PHE A 57 -4.10 -9.49 4.29
N GLU A 58 -4.52 -9.53 5.56
CA GLU A 58 -3.64 -9.29 6.71
C GLU A 58 -2.70 -10.48 7.02
N ASN A 59 -2.97 -11.66 6.44
CA ASN A 59 -2.20 -12.87 6.77
C ASN A 59 -1.04 -13.08 5.79
N HIS A 60 0.03 -12.33 5.97
CA HIS A 60 1.21 -12.33 5.09
C HIS A 60 1.90 -13.70 4.96
N GLY A 61 1.78 -14.58 5.94
CA GLY A 61 2.34 -15.93 5.86
C GLY A 61 1.71 -16.84 4.79
N GLN A 62 0.53 -16.51 4.28
CA GLN A 62 -0.13 -17.27 3.20
C GLN A 62 0.23 -16.76 1.80
N HIS A 63 0.79 -15.55 1.68
CA HIS A 63 1.13 -14.95 0.39
C HIS A 63 2.20 -15.72 -0.37
N GLU A 64 3.11 -16.43 0.31
CA GLU A 64 4.16 -17.21 -0.37
C GLU A 64 3.57 -18.26 -1.34
N ARG A 65 2.55 -18.99 -0.90
CA ARG A 65 1.87 -19.99 -1.75
C ARG A 65 1.19 -19.33 -2.96
N PHE A 66 0.57 -18.18 -2.75
CA PHE A 66 -0.02 -17.39 -3.82
C PHE A 66 1.04 -16.90 -4.80
N LEU A 67 2.13 -16.31 -4.30
CA LEU A 67 3.22 -15.78 -5.12
C LEU A 67 3.91 -16.87 -5.95
N GLN A 68 4.12 -18.06 -5.39
CA GLN A 68 4.63 -19.21 -6.13
C GLN A 68 3.71 -19.54 -7.31
N TYR A 69 2.40 -19.62 -7.08
CA TYR A 69 1.45 -19.90 -8.16
C TYR A 69 1.36 -18.75 -9.17
N TYR A 70 1.34 -17.50 -8.72
CA TYR A 70 1.38 -16.33 -9.58
C TYR A 70 2.58 -16.33 -10.53
N ALA A 71 3.75 -16.69 -10.03
CA ALA A 71 4.98 -16.78 -10.83
C ALA A 71 4.91 -17.85 -11.94
N THR A 72 4.10 -18.91 -11.79
CA THR A 72 3.92 -19.91 -12.86
C THR A 72 3.05 -19.41 -14.01
N ILE A 73 2.17 -18.45 -13.74
CA ILE A 73 1.18 -17.95 -14.72
C ILE A 73 1.67 -16.67 -15.41
N ASN A 74 2.33 -15.80 -14.67
CA ASN A 74 2.77 -14.49 -15.17
C ASN A 74 4.16 -14.58 -15.76
N ASN A 75 4.26 -14.40 -17.09
CA ASN A 75 5.51 -14.49 -17.84
C ASN A 75 6.23 -13.13 -17.98
N SER A 76 5.74 -12.06 -17.34
CA SER A 76 6.37 -10.73 -17.37
C SER A 76 7.35 -10.58 -16.21
N PRO A 77 8.67 -10.48 -16.45
CA PRO A 77 9.64 -10.24 -15.39
C PRO A 77 9.39 -8.93 -14.64
N ILE A 78 8.88 -7.91 -15.35
CA ILE A 78 8.55 -6.60 -14.76
C ILE A 78 7.43 -6.74 -13.73
N TYR A 79 6.35 -7.46 -14.08
CA TYR A 79 5.22 -7.65 -13.17
C TYR A 79 5.57 -8.57 -11.99
N LEU A 80 6.42 -9.56 -12.22
CA LEU A 80 6.94 -10.41 -11.13
C LEU A 80 7.76 -9.58 -10.14
N ALA A 81 8.71 -8.76 -10.64
CA ALA A 81 9.54 -7.91 -9.80
C ALA A 81 8.70 -6.88 -9.02
N GLU A 82 7.69 -6.27 -9.66
CA GLU A 82 6.79 -5.31 -9.03
C GLU A 82 6.00 -5.92 -7.89
N ILE A 83 5.39 -7.09 -8.09
CA ILE A 83 4.59 -7.77 -7.08
C ILE A 83 5.45 -8.26 -5.90
N LEU A 84 6.65 -8.79 -6.19
CA LEU A 84 7.59 -9.18 -5.14
C LEU A 84 8.08 -7.98 -4.33
N ALA A 85 8.38 -6.85 -4.99
CA ALA A 85 8.75 -5.62 -4.29
C ALA A 85 7.62 -5.09 -3.41
N LEU A 86 6.38 -5.12 -3.89
CA LEU A 86 5.20 -4.74 -3.10
C LEU A 86 5.05 -5.62 -1.85
N HIS A 87 5.10 -6.94 -2.02
CA HIS A 87 5.03 -7.90 -0.92
C HIS A 87 6.13 -7.66 0.13
N ASN A 88 7.38 -7.52 -0.30
CA ASN A 88 8.51 -7.27 0.58
C ASN A 88 8.38 -5.95 1.35
N ASN A 89 7.89 -4.88 0.67
CA ASN A 89 7.66 -3.60 1.32
C ASN A 89 6.58 -3.68 2.39
N ILE A 90 5.47 -4.37 2.13
CA ILE A 90 4.39 -4.55 3.10
C ILE A 90 4.87 -5.41 4.28
N SER A 91 5.53 -6.55 4.01
CA SER A 91 6.06 -7.42 5.06
C SER A 91 7.13 -6.72 5.93
N SER A 92 7.89 -5.80 5.35
CA SER A 92 8.86 -5.00 6.13
C SER A 92 8.20 -4.00 7.08
N MET A 93 6.92 -3.68 6.88
CA MET A 93 6.14 -2.74 7.70
C MET A 93 5.19 -3.44 8.68
N GLU A 94 5.33 -4.74 8.86
CA GLU A 94 4.56 -5.47 9.88
C GLU A 94 4.79 -4.92 11.29
N PRO A 95 3.79 -5.06 12.20
CA PRO A 95 3.94 -4.66 13.58
C PRO A 95 5.22 -5.24 14.21
N ASN A 96 5.92 -4.43 14.98
CA ASN A 96 7.21 -4.72 15.63
C ASN A 96 8.43 -4.75 14.70
N ASN A 97 8.27 -4.59 13.39
CA ASN A 97 9.42 -4.38 12.51
C ASN A 97 9.92 -2.93 12.60
N PRO A 98 11.24 -2.71 12.50
CA PRO A 98 11.77 -1.35 12.45
C PRO A 98 11.30 -0.65 11.17
N LEU A 99 10.97 0.64 11.28
CA LEU A 99 10.62 1.45 10.11
C LEU A 99 11.77 1.43 9.09
N PRO A 100 11.51 1.16 7.80
CA PRO A 100 12.54 1.18 6.77
C PRO A 100 13.30 2.51 6.75
N LYS A 101 14.61 2.42 6.54
CA LYS A 101 15.46 3.61 6.40
C LYS A 101 15.18 4.29 5.07
N ILE A 102 14.39 5.35 5.09
CA ILE A 102 14.01 6.12 3.91
C ILE A 102 14.61 7.52 4.03
N ALA A 103 15.22 7.99 2.95
CA ALA A 103 15.66 9.37 2.83
C ALA A 103 14.46 10.25 2.46
N LEU A 104 14.16 11.24 3.29
CA LEU A 104 13.10 12.20 3.11
C LEU A 104 13.70 13.61 3.01
N GLN A 105 12.97 14.56 2.46
CA GLN A 105 13.34 15.98 2.52
C GLN A 105 12.41 16.69 3.51
N ASN A 106 13.02 17.47 4.40
CA ASN A 106 12.26 18.34 5.27
C ASN A 106 11.85 19.65 4.53
N VAL A 107 11.05 20.48 5.18
CA VAL A 107 10.60 21.76 4.64
C VAL A 107 11.74 22.71 4.23
N SER A 108 12.92 22.59 4.83
CA SER A 108 14.12 23.35 4.46
C SER A 108 14.95 22.67 3.37
N ARG A 109 14.40 21.69 2.65
CA ARG A 109 15.04 20.91 1.59
C ARG A 109 16.27 20.09 2.02
N LYS A 110 16.47 19.92 3.33
CA LYS A 110 17.56 19.08 3.85
C LYS A 110 17.10 17.61 3.89
N THR A 111 17.99 16.73 3.48
CA THR A 111 17.74 15.28 3.61
C THR A 111 17.75 14.86 5.07
N VAL A 112 16.72 14.15 5.47
CA VAL A 112 16.55 13.57 6.81
C VAL A 112 16.22 12.09 6.69
N SER A 113 16.67 11.27 7.64
CA SER A 113 16.31 9.86 7.67
C SER A 113 14.99 9.66 8.40
N SER A 114 14.25 8.61 8.03
CA SER A 114 13.05 8.19 8.77
C SER A 114 13.34 7.96 10.26
N ALA A 115 14.51 7.41 10.60
CA ALA A 115 14.93 7.21 11.99
C ALA A 115 15.06 8.52 12.77
N SER A 116 15.58 9.60 12.15
CA SER A 116 15.69 10.90 12.81
C SER A 116 14.34 11.57 13.06
N ILE A 117 13.33 11.22 12.25
CA ILE A 117 11.96 11.70 12.42
C ILE A 117 11.34 11.09 13.67
N LEU A 118 11.56 9.81 13.92
CA LEU A 118 10.99 9.12 15.09
C LEU A 118 11.59 9.60 16.41
N ASN A 119 12.90 9.86 16.45
CA ASN A 119 13.64 10.41 17.60
C ASN A 119 13.24 9.80 18.96
N ASN A 120 13.08 8.47 19.00
CA ASN A 120 12.67 7.69 20.17
C ASN A 120 11.32 8.12 20.83
N LYS A 121 10.47 8.81 20.10
CA LYS A 121 9.12 9.20 20.54
C LYS A 121 8.07 8.42 19.79
N THR A 122 6.99 8.08 20.48
CA THR A 122 5.79 7.55 19.82
C THR A 122 5.34 8.56 18.78
N THR A 123 5.31 8.13 17.52
CA THR A 123 5.05 9.02 16.39
C THR A 123 3.95 8.43 15.50
N VAL A 124 2.97 9.25 15.18
CA VAL A 124 1.94 8.95 14.18
C VAL A 124 2.38 9.58 12.86
N LEU A 125 2.60 8.76 11.84
CA LEU A 125 2.86 9.22 10.48
C LEU A 125 1.53 9.31 9.73
N TYR A 126 1.29 10.43 9.06
CA TYR A 126 0.17 10.55 8.12
C TYR A 126 0.68 11.00 6.76
N PHE A 127 0.10 10.45 5.71
CA PHE A 127 0.50 10.71 4.34
C PHE A 127 -0.49 11.64 3.66
N TRP A 128 0.02 12.58 2.89
CA TRP A 128 -0.81 13.53 2.16
C TRP A 128 -0.30 13.77 0.75
N SER A 129 -1.19 14.26 -0.11
CA SER A 129 -0.93 14.54 -1.52
C SER A 129 -1.37 15.95 -1.87
N GLN A 130 -0.60 16.62 -2.72
CA GLN A 130 -0.92 17.96 -3.23
C GLN A 130 -2.21 17.99 -4.07
N THR A 131 -2.59 16.86 -4.66
CA THR A 131 -3.82 16.75 -5.44
C THR A 131 -5.08 16.65 -4.57
N GLN A 132 -4.93 16.48 -3.26
CA GLN A 132 -6.03 16.32 -2.30
C GLN A 132 -5.95 17.34 -1.15
N MET A 133 -5.81 18.61 -1.49
CA MET A 133 -5.59 19.68 -0.52
C MET A 133 -6.68 19.82 0.56
N ASN A 134 -7.94 19.58 0.22
CA ASN A 134 -9.01 19.61 1.21
C ASN A 134 -8.87 18.50 2.24
N HIS A 135 -8.50 17.30 1.79
CA HIS A 135 -8.19 16.18 2.69
C HIS A 135 -6.99 16.51 3.57
N TYR A 136 -5.94 17.11 3.01
CA TYR A 136 -4.78 17.55 3.78
C TYR A 136 -5.14 18.56 4.88
N LYS A 137 -5.91 19.60 4.56
CA LYS A 137 -6.34 20.60 5.56
C LYS A 137 -7.10 19.96 6.71
N ASN A 138 -8.09 19.12 6.42
CA ASN A 138 -8.86 18.40 7.44
C ASN A 138 -7.97 17.50 8.30
N THR A 139 -7.00 16.81 7.69
CA THR A 139 -6.05 15.95 8.41
C THR A 139 -5.11 16.77 9.29
N LEU A 140 -4.65 17.93 8.81
CA LEU A 140 -3.79 18.84 9.58
C LEU A 140 -4.52 19.39 10.81
N GLU A 141 -5.74 19.88 10.66
CA GLU A 141 -6.58 20.38 11.77
C GLU A 141 -6.82 19.26 12.80
N ARG A 142 -7.17 18.08 12.34
CA ARG A 142 -7.35 16.92 13.21
C ARG A 142 -6.07 16.53 13.93
N SER A 143 -4.91 16.58 13.26
CA SER A 143 -3.62 16.26 13.88
C SER A 143 -3.22 17.29 14.94
N LYS A 144 -3.55 18.58 14.77
CA LYS A 144 -3.37 19.64 15.79
C LYS A 144 -4.19 19.34 17.04
N LEU A 145 -5.48 19.05 16.88
CA LEU A 145 -6.36 18.70 18.01
C LEU A 145 -5.89 17.44 18.74
N LEU A 146 -5.41 16.44 18.00
CA LEU A 146 -4.85 15.24 18.60
C LEU A 146 -3.52 15.50 19.31
N GLN A 147 -2.68 16.38 18.78
CA GLN A 147 -1.44 16.80 19.44
C GLN A 147 -1.69 17.50 20.77
N GLU A 148 -2.71 18.35 20.87
CA GLU A 148 -3.13 19.01 22.12
C GLU A 148 -3.62 17.98 23.14
N ARG A 149 -4.42 17.01 22.70
CA ARG A 149 -4.97 15.95 23.56
C ARG A 149 -3.92 14.92 23.99
N TYR A 150 -2.91 14.68 23.16
CA TYR A 150 -1.86 13.69 23.39
C TYR A 150 -0.47 14.30 23.22
N PRO A 151 -0.01 15.15 24.15
CA PRO A 151 1.23 15.94 24.01
C PRO A 151 2.49 15.07 23.92
N ASN A 152 2.43 13.83 24.40
CA ASN A 152 3.55 12.88 24.35
C ASN A 152 3.63 12.12 23.01
N ILE A 153 2.64 12.25 22.11
CA ILE A 153 2.62 11.63 20.80
C ILE A 153 2.98 12.69 19.76
N ARG A 154 3.91 12.39 18.89
CA ARG A 154 4.30 13.26 17.78
C ARG A 154 3.49 12.93 16.55
N PHE A 155 3.01 13.93 15.83
CA PHE A 155 2.32 13.79 14.56
C PHE A 155 3.20 14.35 13.43
N VAL A 156 3.49 13.55 12.41
CA VAL A 156 4.37 13.94 11.29
C VAL A 156 3.68 13.68 9.97
N GLY A 157 3.47 14.73 9.20
CA GLY A 157 2.92 14.64 7.84
C GLY A 157 4.00 14.40 6.80
N ILE A 158 3.81 13.40 5.94
CA ILE A 158 4.71 13.06 4.84
C ILE A 158 3.98 13.30 3.51
N CYS A 159 4.52 14.21 2.68
CA CYS A 159 4.06 14.38 1.32
C CYS A 159 4.57 13.23 0.45
N ILE A 160 3.66 12.54 -0.25
CA ILE A 160 4.01 11.41 -1.12
C ILE A 160 4.46 11.85 -2.53
N GLN A 161 4.52 13.14 -2.78
CA GLN A 161 4.91 13.69 -4.07
C GLN A 161 6.26 14.42 -3.97
N PRO A 162 7.00 14.53 -5.09
CA PRO A 162 8.22 15.32 -5.14
C PRO A 162 7.97 16.77 -4.73
N PHE A 163 8.98 17.37 -4.12
CA PHE A 163 8.94 18.77 -3.74
C PHE A 163 8.79 19.67 -4.97
N ASN A 164 7.78 20.52 -5.00
CA ASN A 164 7.56 21.51 -6.05
C ASN A 164 7.10 22.85 -5.44
N SER A 165 6.85 23.86 -6.27
CA SER A 165 6.41 25.19 -5.84
C SER A 165 5.10 25.21 -5.05
N MET A 166 4.24 24.21 -5.22
CA MET A 166 3.00 24.11 -4.44
C MET A 166 3.27 23.74 -2.98
N VAL A 167 4.33 22.98 -2.69
CA VAL A 167 4.74 22.67 -1.31
C VAL A 167 5.17 23.94 -0.58
N ASP A 168 5.86 24.85 -1.26
CA ASP A 168 6.20 26.17 -0.69
C ASP A 168 4.94 26.98 -0.32
N GLN A 169 3.90 26.93 -1.15
CA GLN A 169 2.63 27.60 -0.87
C GLN A 169 1.91 26.97 0.33
N VAL A 170 1.88 25.65 0.41
CA VAL A 170 1.29 24.93 1.55
C VAL A 170 2.03 25.24 2.84
N GLN A 171 3.36 25.31 2.79
CA GLN A 171 4.17 25.66 3.94
C GLN A 171 3.88 27.10 4.42
N LYS A 172 3.81 28.06 3.50
CA LYS A 172 3.41 29.43 3.83
C LYS A 172 2.02 29.51 4.45
N MET A 173 1.07 28.71 3.99
CA MET A 173 -0.26 28.63 4.61
C MET A 173 -0.23 28.05 6.03
N MET A 174 0.76 27.20 6.36
CA MET A 174 0.91 26.64 7.71
C MET A 174 1.60 27.60 8.69
N GLU A 175 2.47 28.47 8.19
CA GLU A 175 3.18 29.46 9.00
C GLU A 175 2.31 30.67 9.37
N ILE A 176 1.20 30.90 8.65
CA ILE A 176 0.28 32.03 8.86
C ILE A 176 -0.83 31.70 9.90
N ASN A 177 -0.95 30.47 10.35
CA ASN A 177 -1.89 30.01 11.37
C ASN A 177 -1.17 29.47 12.61
#